data_5fc3a27396a5436bf56b472cd7e5f307
#
_entry.id   5fc3a27396a5436bf56b472cd7e5f307
#
_cell.length_a   1.000
_cell.length_b   1.000
_cell.length_c   1.000
_cell.angle_alpha   90.00
_cell.angle_beta   90.00
_cell.angle_gamma   90.00
#
_symmetry.space_group_name_H-M   'P 1'
#
loop_
_entity.id
_entity.type
_entity.pdbx_description
1 polymer ?
#
loop_
_entity_poly.entity_id
_entity_poly.type
_entity_poly.pdbx_seq_one_letter_code
_entity_poly.pdbx_strand_id
1 'polypeptide(L)'
;MVITVELQNFAVKKVLVDQGSSVDILYWKTFRKLQIPPEDLTPYDDPTYGFAGERVPTKGYVDLHTTFGEGKRVRTILIRYLVVDAHTSYNVLLGHPH
;
A
#
# COMPACT_ATOMS: atom_id res chain seq x y z
N MET A 1 0.53 11.83 9.10
CA MET A 1 1.04 12.66 7.99
C MET A 1 0.51 12.10 6.67
N VAL A 2 0.07 12.96 5.79
CA VAL A 2 -0.49 12.56 4.50
C VAL A 2 0.43 13.10 3.40
N ILE A 3 0.83 12.21 2.49
CA ILE A 3 1.80 12.55 1.44
C ILE A 3 1.32 12.04 0.09
N THR A 4 2.08 12.34 -0.95
CA THR A 4 1.90 11.82 -2.30
C THR A 4 3.14 11.01 -2.67
N VAL A 5 2.93 9.85 -3.26
CA VAL A 5 4.01 9.00 -3.74
C VAL A 5 3.70 8.56 -5.17
N GLU A 6 4.70 8.02 -5.87
CA GLU A 6 4.48 7.36 -7.15
C GLU A 6 4.60 5.86 -6.96
N LEU A 7 3.57 5.14 -7.44
CA LEU A 7 3.57 3.67 -7.48
C LEU A 7 3.61 3.25 -8.95
N GLN A 8 4.69 2.58 -9.36
CA GLN A 8 4.84 2.12 -10.74
C GLN A 8 4.54 3.24 -11.75
N ASN A 9 5.08 4.43 -11.50
CA ASN A 9 4.92 5.63 -12.33
C ASN A 9 3.56 6.32 -12.26
N PHE A 10 2.67 5.88 -11.38
CA PHE A 10 1.41 6.57 -11.15
C PHE A 10 1.49 7.40 -9.88
N ALA A 11 1.09 8.65 -9.96
CA ALA A 11 1.04 9.52 -8.78
C ALA A 11 -0.16 9.12 -7.92
N VAL A 12 0.09 8.83 -6.66
CA VAL A 12 -0.95 8.40 -5.72
C VAL A 12 -0.96 9.38 -4.55
N LYS A 13 -2.11 10.02 -4.37
CA LYS A 13 -2.34 10.98 -3.28
C LYS A 13 -2.98 10.28 -2.09
N LYS A 14 -3.13 11.00 -1.00
CA LYS A 14 -3.77 10.49 0.22
C LYS A 14 -3.10 9.22 0.73
N VAL A 15 -1.79 9.29 0.83
CA VAL A 15 -0.98 8.24 1.44
C VAL A 15 -0.78 8.58 2.91
N LEU A 16 -1.30 7.75 3.78
CA LEU A 16 -1.17 7.95 5.22
C LEU A 16 0.10 7.28 5.71
N VAL A 17 0.93 8.03 6.42
CA VAL A 17 2.12 7.47 7.06
C VAL A 17 1.79 7.23 8.53
N ASP A 18 1.82 5.98 8.93
CA ASP A 18 1.50 5.54 10.29
C ASP A 18 2.64 4.68 10.82
N GLN A 19 3.52 5.28 11.60
CA GLN A 19 4.70 4.58 12.12
C GLN A 19 4.35 3.52 13.15
N GLY A 20 3.12 3.50 13.64
CA GLY A 20 2.67 2.48 14.57
C GLY A 20 2.27 1.18 13.89
N SER A 21 2.13 1.18 12.58
CA SER A 21 1.77 -0.01 11.84
C SER A 21 3.01 -0.78 11.42
N SER A 22 2.93 -2.11 11.43
CA SER A 22 4.05 -2.96 11.02
C SER A 22 3.94 -3.42 9.56
N VAL A 23 2.92 -2.98 8.85
CA VAL A 23 2.70 -3.42 7.46
C VAL A 23 2.41 -2.21 6.58
N ASP A 24 2.73 -2.34 5.30
CA ASP A 24 2.38 -1.36 4.28
C ASP A 24 1.17 -1.88 3.54
N ILE A 25 0.16 -1.03 3.35
CA ILE A 25 -1.12 -1.44 2.79
C ILE A 25 -1.41 -0.63 1.52
N LEU A 26 -1.81 -1.35 0.47
CA LEU A 26 -2.39 -0.75 -0.72
C LEU A 26 -3.86 -1.15 -0.74
N TYR A 27 -4.74 -0.17 -0.74
CA TYR A 27 -6.17 -0.46 -0.71
C TYR A 27 -6.65 -0.93 -2.08
N TRP A 28 -7.60 -1.87 -2.07
CA TRP A 28 -8.09 -2.55 -3.27
C TRP A 28 -8.58 -1.58 -4.35
N LYS A 29 -9.29 -0.53 -3.96
CA LYS A 29 -9.78 0.47 -4.91
C LYS A 29 -8.63 1.12 -5.70
N THR A 30 -7.51 1.35 -5.03
CA THR A 30 -6.33 1.96 -5.63
C THR A 30 -5.57 0.95 -6.48
N PHE A 31 -5.44 -0.28 -5.99
CA PHE A 31 -4.83 -1.36 -6.77
C PHE A 31 -5.52 -1.51 -8.12
N ARG A 32 -6.85 -1.46 -8.15
CA ARG A 32 -7.60 -1.58 -9.39
C ARG A 32 -7.29 -0.44 -10.36
N LYS A 33 -7.08 0.76 -9.84
CA LYS A 33 -6.77 1.93 -10.67
C LYS A 33 -5.37 1.86 -11.27
N LEU A 34 -4.46 1.14 -10.64
CA LEU A 34 -3.11 0.96 -11.16
C LEU A 34 -3.04 -0.02 -12.31
N GLN A 35 -4.14 -0.71 -12.61
CA GLN A 35 -4.24 -1.66 -13.72
C GLN A 35 -3.22 -2.79 -13.63
N ILE A 36 -2.87 -3.18 -12.42
CA ILE A 36 -2.00 -4.32 -12.19
C ILE A 36 -2.82 -5.60 -12.31
N PRO A 37 -2.35 -6.59 -13.08
CA PRO A 37 -3.10 -7.85 -13.21
C PRO A 37 -3.29 -8.51 -11.85
N PRO A 38 -4.51 -8.94 -11.51
CA PRO A 38 -4.74 -9.64 -10.24
C PRO A 38 -3.90 -10.91 -10.08
N GLU A 39 -3.47 -11.50 -11.19
CA GLU A 39 -2.60 -12.68 -11.17
C GLU A 39 -1.23 -12.39 -10.55
N ASP A 40 -0.82 -11.12 -10.52
CA ASP A 40 0.45 -10.72 -9.93
C ASP A 40 0.40 -10.70 -8.40
N LEU A 41 -0.78 -10.86 -7.82
CA LEU A 41 -0.92 -10.92 -6.37
C LEU A 41 -0.44 -12.25 -5.84
N THR A 42 0.45 -12.21 -4.86
CA THR A 42 0.88 -13.40 -4.13
C THR A 42 -0.16 -13.72 -3.07
N PRO A 43 -0.70 -14.93 -3.03
CA PRO A 43 -1.71 -15.27 -2.04
C PRO A 43 -1.23 -15.05 -0.62
N TYR A 44 -2.15 -14.60 0.22
CA TYR A 44 -1.91 -14.38 1.63
C TYR A 44 -2.55 -15.53 2.40
N ASP A 45 -1.71 -16.46 2.86
CA ASP A 45 -2.20 -17.69 3.48
C ASP A 45 -2.39 -17.59 5.00
N ASP A 46 -1.93 -16.52 5.59
CA ASP A 46 -2.01 -16.36 7.02
C ASP A 46 -3.41 -15.84 7.39
N PRO A 47 -4.16 -16.53 8.25
CA PRO A 47 -5.46 -16.03 8.70
C PRO A 47 -5.26 -14.86 9.66
N THR A 48 -4.66 -13.82 9.17
CA THR A 48 -4.38 -12.64 9.96
C THR A 48 -5.66 -11.88 10.20
N TYR A 49 -5.86 -11.56 11.41
CA TYR A 49 -6.91 -10.65 11.76
C TYR A 49 -6.45 -9.26 11.41
N GLY A 50 -7.35 -8.51 10.87
CA GLY A 50 -7.06 -7.16 10.47
C GLY A 50 -6.65 -6.30 11.65
N PHE A 51 -6.33 -5.10 11.33
CA PHE A 51 -5.89 -4.11 12.29
C PHE A 51 -6.99 -3.89 13.32
N ALA A 52 -6.60 -3.78 14.58
CA ALA A 52 -7.54 -3.64 15.69
C ALA A 52 -8.44 -4.87 15.92
N GLY A 53 -8.00 -6.04 15.50
CA GLY A 53 -8.72 -7.28 15.74
C GLY A 53 -9.87 -7.55 14.81
N GLU A 54 -10.09 -6.72 13.81
CA GLU A 54 -11.14 -6.92 12.83
C GLU A 54 -10.66 -7.75 11.66
N ARG A 55 -11.57 -8.54 11.10
CA ARG A 55 -11.29 -9.24 9.84
C ARG A 55 -11.44 -8.27 8.69
N VAL A 56 -10.36 -8.08 7.95
CA VAL A 56 -10.38 -7.26 6.75
C VAL A 56 -10.09 -8.16 5.57
N PRO A 57 -10.92 -8.12 4.49
CA PRO A 57 -10.64 -8.92 3.32
C PRO A 57 -9.29 -8.56 2.72
N THR A 58 -8.40 -9.53 2.65
CA THR A 58 -7.09 -9.36 2.05
C THR A 58 -7.06 -10.05 0.70
N LYS A 59 -6.44 -9.40 -0.29
CA LYS A 59 -6.36 -9.93 -1.65
C LYS A 59 -5.02 -10.57 -1.96
N GLY A 60 -4.01 -10.32 -1.15
CA GLY A 60 -2.67 -10.85 -1.34
C GLY A 60 -1.63 -9.76 -1.26
N TYR A 61 -0.39 -10.13 -1.57
CA TYR A 61 0.74 -9.20 -1.58
C TYR A 61 1.12 -8.80 -2.99
N VAL A 62 1.65 -7.59 -3.14
CA VAL A 62 2.25 -7.14 -4.39
C VAL A 62 3.47 -6.29 -4.08
N ASP A 63 4.54 -6.49 -4.84
CA ASP A 63 5.76 -5.69 -4.71
C ASP A 63 5.73 -4.60 -5.76
N LEU A 64 5.80 -3.34 -5.31
CA LEU A 64 5.72 -2.19 -6.20
C LEU A 64 6.87 -1.23 -5.94
N HIS A 65 7.44 -0.72 -7.02
CA HIS A 65 8.42 0.37 -6.91
C HIS A 65 7.70 1.62 -6.46
N THR A 66 8.13 2.15 -5.33
CA THR A 66 7.53 3.31 -4.71
C THR A 66 8.54 4.45 -4.72
N THR A 67 8.16 5.56 -5.31
CA THR A 67 9.03 6.72 -5.45
C THR A 67 8.57 7.82 -4.51
N PHE A 68 9.48 8.22 -3.64
CA PHE A 68 9.29 9.33 -2.73
C PHE A 68 10.03 10.53 -3.29
N GLY A 69 9.32 11.62 -3.48
CA GLY A 69 9.92 12.88 -3.93
C GLY A 69 9.84 13.92 -2.84
N GLU A 70 10.97 14.53 -2.52
CA GLU A 70 11.02 15.61 -1.55
C GLU A 70 12.00 16.65 -2.03
N GLY A 71 11.48 17.72 -2.64
CA GLY A 71 12.31 18.74 -3.23
C GLY A 71 13.17 18.19 -4.35
N LYS A 72 14.49 18.31 -4.22
CA LYS A 72 15.44 17.79 -5.21
C LYS A 72 15.81 16.32 -5.00
N ARG A 73 15.33 15.73 -3.91
CA ARG A 73 15.65 14.34 -3.58
C ARG A 73 14.52 13.43 -4.02
N VAL A 74 14.87 12.45 -4.83
CA VAL A 74 13.93 11.42 -5.27
C VAL A 74 14.53 10.07 -4.92
N ARG A 75 13.75 9.24 -4.25
CA ARG A 75 14.19 7.91 -3.87
C ARG A 75 13.13 6.89 -4.26
N THR A 76 13.55 5.84 -4.93
CA THR A 76 12.67 4.74 -5.32
C THR A 76 13.10 3.47 -4.60
N ILE A 77 12.15 2.84 -3.92
CA ILE A 77 12.40 1.57 -3.24
C ILE A 77 11.29 0.59 -3.58
N LEU A 78 11.62 -0.70 -3.53
CA LEU A 78 10.64 -1.74 -3.72
C LEU A 78 9.97 -2.04 -2.39
N ILE A 79 8.66 -1.88 -2.34
CA ILE A 79 7.88 -2.09 -1.13
C ILE A 79 6.87 -3.20 -1.39
N ARG A 80 6.77 -4.14 -0.44
CA ARG A 80 5.74 -5.17 -0.48
C ARG A 80 4.50 -4.66 0.23
N TYR A 81 3.43 -4.56 -0.53
CA TYR A 81 2.14 -4.10 -0.02
C TYR A 81 1.19 -5.26 0.19
N LEU A 82 0.50 -5.23 1.32
CA LEU A 82 -0.65 -6.09 1.52
C LEU A 82 -1.85 -5.37 0.90
N VAL A 83 -2.52 -6.02 -0.06
CA VAL A 83 -3.69 -5.43 -0.72
C VAL A 83 -4.92 -5.80 0.09
N VAL A 84 -5.64 -4.79 0.51
CA VAL A 84 -6.75 -4.92 1.46
C VAL A 84 -7.98 -4.22 0.89
N ASP A 85 -9.13 -4.89 0.97
CA ASP A 85 -10.40 -4.31 0.56
C ASP A 85 -11.09 -3.74 1.80
N ALA A 86 -10.82 -2.48 2.07
CA ALA A 86 -11.39 -1.77 3.21
C ALA A 86 -11.97 -0.45 2.77
N HIS A 87 -13.00 0.00 3.45
CA HIS A 87 -13.64 1.27 3.16
C HIS A 87 -12.85 2.39 3.84
N THR A 88 -12.16 3.19 3.03
CA THR A 88 -11.31 4.26 3.56
C THR A 88 -11.16 5.35 2.51
N SER A 89 -10.87 6.58 2.96
CA SER A 89 -10.54 7.68 2.06
C SER A 89 -9.08 7.68 1.63
N TYR A 90 -8.24 6.88 2.27
CA TYR A 90 -6.82 6.79 1.91
C TYR A 90 -6.61 5.78 0.80
N ASN A 91 -5.52 5.96 0.06
CA ASN A 91 -5.14 5.06 -1.02
C ASN A 91 -4.09 4.06 -0.58
N VAL A 92 -3.21 4.48 0.31
CA VAL A 92 -2.07 3.68 0.79
C VAL A 92 -1.84 4.00 2.25
N LEU A 93 -1.40 3.00 3.00
CA LEU A 93 -0.89 3.18 4.36
C LEU A 93 0.57 2.72 4.38
N LEU A 94 1.46 3.60 4.75
CA LEU A 94 2.87 3.26 4.94
C LEU A 94 3.14 3.11 6.43
N GLY A 95 3.43 1.87 6.83
CA GLY A 95 3.61 1.56 8.23
C GLY A 95 5.05 1.44 8.67
N HIS A 96 5.93 1.00 7.76
CA HIS A 96 7.33 0.84 8.11
C HIS A 96 8.09 2.13 7.90
N PRO A 97 9.15 2.38 8.69
CA PRO A 97 10.05 3.48 8.38
C PRO A 97 10.80 3.17 7.08
N HIS A 98 10.65 4.01 6.14
CA HIS A 98 11.33 3.90 4.85
C HIS A 98 12.25 5.13 4.64
#